data_421ce4bcb962a3ca33b1bbd3279c49f7
#
_entry.id   421ce4bcb962a3ca33b1bbd3279c49f7
#
_cell.length_a   1.000
_cell.length_b   1.000
_cell.length_c   1.000
_cell.angle_alpha   90.00
_cell.angle_beta   90.00
_cell.angle_gamma   90.00
#
_symmetry.space_group_name_H-M   'P 1'
#
loop_
_entity.id
_entity.type
_entity.pdbx_description
1 polymer ?
#
loop_
_entity_poly.entity_id
_entity_poly.type
_entity_poly.pdbx_seq_one_letter_code
_entity_poly.pdbx_strand_id
1 'polypeptide(L)'
;MTKKIALLASGKGSNAKNISTFFKGSENISVELICSNNSTSPVFDFCKKNNISSCLIKGNPKEAFEKLLLLIKKLKIDYLVLCGFLLKIPEFIISEYKNKIINIHPSLLPKHGGKGMYGSKVHKAVLLNNEKTSGITVHFVNEEYDKGTILFQKKYTLSSFETAESLAIAIQKLEHKYFPSVILQTINDNY
;
A
#
# COMPACT_ATOMS: atom_id res chain seq x y z
N MET A 1 -18.97 10.30 10.21
CA MET A 1 -19.07 10.23 8.73
C MET A 1 -18.15 9.13 8.23
N THR A 2 -18.59 8.34 7.26
CA THR A 2 -17.76 7.30 6.62
C THR A 2 -16.56 7.91 5.91
N LYS A 3 -15.36 7.46 6.21
CA LYS A 3 -14.13 7.91 5.54
C LYS A 3 -13.95 7.19 4.20
N LYS A 4 -13.60 7.95 3.19
CA LYS A 4 -13.40 7.49 1.82
C LYS A 4 -11.93 7.26 1.55
N ILE A 5 -11.56 6.08 1.09
CA ILE A 5 -10.17 5.77 0.76
C ILE A 5 -9.98 5.42 -0.72
N ALA A 6 -8.80 5.75 -1.24
CA ALA A 6 -8.34 5.28 -2.54
C ALA A 6 -7.13 4.37 -2.36
N LEU A 7 -7.12 3.23 -3.07
CA LEU A 7 -6.05 2.25 -3.04
C LEU A 7 -5.20 2.35 -4.31
N LEU A 8 -3.88 2.34 -4.18
CA LEU A 8 -2.95 2.41 -5.31
C LEU A 8 -2.10 1.12 -5.36
N ALA A 9 -2.05 0.46 -6.51
CA ALA A 9 -1.34 -0.80 -6.69
C ALA A 9 -0.62 -0.86 -8.04
N SER A 10 0.59 -1.43 -8.11
CA SER A 10 1.34 -1.64 -9.36
C SER A 10 1.29 -3.09 -9.86
N GLY A 11 1.11 -4.05 -8.96
CA GLY A 11 1.12 -5.49 -9.25
C GLY A 11 -0.28 -6.09 -9.42
N LYS A 12 -0.43 -7.32 -8.92
CA LYS A 12 -1.70 -8.08 -8.98
C LYS A 12 -2.82 -7.51 -8.10
N GLY A 13 -2.52 -6.53 -7.24
CA GLY A 13 -3.47 -5.86 -6.37
C GLY A 13 -4.03 -6.75 -5.24
N SER A 14 -3.26 -7.74 -4.75
CA SER A 14 -3.72 -8.65 -3.70
C SER A 14 -4.12 -7.91 -2.42
N ASN A 15 -3.29 -6.97 -1.95
CA ASN A 15 -3.63 -6.11 -0.81
C ASN A 15 -4.84 -5.23 -1.09
N ALA A 16 -4.94 -4.62 -2.28
CA ALA A 16 -6.08 -3.79 -2.64
C ALA A 16 -7.40 -4.60 -2.62
N LYS A 17 -7.38 -5.81 -3.15
CA LYS A 17 -8.53 -6.73 -3.11
C LYS A 17 -8.87 -7.13 -1.68
N ASN A 18 -7.87 -7.48 -0.86
CA ASN A 18 -8.06 -7.86 0.54
C ASN A 18 -8.66 -6.72 1.37
N ILE A 19 -8.12 -5.50 1.25
CA ILE A 19 -8.63 -4.30 1.93
C ILE A 19 -10.07 -4.00 1.49
N SER A 20 -10.35 -4.05 0.19
CA SER A 20 -11.71 -3.81 -0.33
C SER A 20 -12.71 -4.82 0.18
N THR A 21 -12.31 -6.10 0.31
CA THR A 21 -13.16 -7.14 0.86
C THR A 21 -13.39 -6.95 2.36
N PHE A 22 -12.36 -6.55 3.10
CA PHE A 22 -12.44 -6.30 4.54
C PHE A 22 -13.40 -5.14 4.87
N PHE A 23 -13.38 -4.06 4.09
CA PHE A 23 -14.24 -2.90 4.30
C PHE A 23 -15.60 -2.99 3.59
N LYS A 24 -15.92 -4.10 2.93
CA LYS A 24 -17.21 -4.27 2.28
C LYS A 24 -18.35 -4.22 3.31
N GLY A 25 -19.25 -3.24 3.18
CA GLY A 25 -20.34 -3.00 4.13
C GLY A 25 -19.92 -2.33 5.45
N SER A 26 -18.69 -1.83 5.55
CA SER A 26 -18.24 -1.06 6.71
C SER A 26 -18.92 0.31 6.77
N GLU A 27 -19.38 0.70 7.95
CA GLU A 27 -19.93 2.05 8.20
C GLU A 27 -18.82 3.10 8.38
N ASN A 28 -17.60 2.67 8.72
CA ASN A 28 -16.49 3.57 9.06
C ASN A 28 -15.65 3.96 7.85
N ILE A 29 -15.39 3.01 6.93
CA ILE A 29 -14.50 3.21 5.78
C ILE A 29 -15.15 2.66 4.51
N SER A 30 -15.08 3.44 3.43
CA SER A 30 -15.53 3.08 2.08
C SER A 30 -14.35 3.13 1.10
N VAL A 31 -14.16 2.06 0.32
CA VAL A 31 -13.19 2.03 -0.78
C VAL A 31 -13.85 2.56 -2.05
N GLU A 32 -13.58 3.82 -2.38
CA GLU A 32 -14.23 4.51 -3.51
C GLU A 32 -13.48 4.35 -4.83
N LEU A 33 -12.15 4.16 -4.76
CA LEU A 33 -11.31 4.18 -5.94
C LEU A 33 -10.14 3.20 -5.80
N ILE A 34 -9.83 2.46 -6.86
CA ILE A 34 -8.58 1.71 -6.97
C ILE A 34 -7.84 2.16 -8.22
N CYS A 35 -6.57 2.57 -8.03
CA CYS A 35 -5.70 3.02 -9.10
C CYS A 35 -4.59 2.00 -9.37
N SER A 36 -4.20 1.86 -10.64
CA SER A 36 -3.00 1.11 -11.00
C SER A 36 -2.25 1.83 -12.11
N ASN A 37 -0.92 1.72 -12.08
CA ASN A 37 -0.06 2.13 -13.20
C ASN A 37 0.25 0.98 -14.18
N ASN A 38 -0.31 -0.20 -13.94
CA ASN A 38 -0.21 -1.35 -14.82
C ASN A 38 -1.56 -1.61 -15.51
N SER A 39 -1.63 -1.38 -16.81
CA SER A 39 -2.86 -1.53 -17.61
C SER A 39 -3.39 -2.97 -17.66
N THR A 40 -2.52 -3.97 -17.43
CA THR A 40 -2.89 -5.40 -17.40
C THR A 40 -3.14 -5.93 -16.00
N SER A 41 -3.20 -5.05 -14.99
CA SER A 41 -3.43 -5.47 -13.61
C SER A 41 -4.82 -6.10 -13.46
N PRO A 42 -4.90 -7.32 -12.88
CA PRO A 42 -6.19 -7.98 -12.62
C PRO A 42 -7.04 -7.27 -11.55
N VAL A 43 -6.55 -6.15 -11.03
CA VAL A 43 -7.33 -5.29 -10.11
C VAL A 43 -8.49 -4.60 -10.84
N PHE A 44 -8.36 -4.31 -12.14
CA PHE A 44 -9.43 -3.68 -12.92
C PHE A 44 -10.66 -4.59 -13.09
N ASP A 45 -10.44 -5.88 -13.33
CA ASP A 45 -11.54 -6.86 -13.36
C ASP A 45 -12.22 -7.01 -12.00
N PHE A 46 -11.43 -6.96 -10.92
CA PHE A 46 -11.97 -6.95 -9.57
C PHE A 46 -12.84 -5.71 -9.31
N CYS A 47 -12.38 -4.53 -9.73
CA CYS A 47 -13.16 -3.28 -9.59
C CYS A 47 -14.50 -3.38 -10.33
N LYS A 48 -14.48 -3.83 -11.59
CA LYS A 48 -15.69 -4.02 -12.40
C LYS A 48 -16.70 -4.97 -11.74
N LYS A 49 -16.23 -6.11 -11.20
CA LYS A 49 -17.09 -7.11 -10.53
C LYS A 49 -17.68 -6.61 -9.20
N ASN A 50 -17.04 -5.65 -8.54
CA ASN A 50 -17.45 -5.15 -7.23
C ASN A 50 -18.00 -3.72 -7.27
N ASN A 51 -18.23 -3.15 -8.45
CA ASN A 51 -18.73 -1.77 -8.65
C ASN A 51 -17.87 -0.70 -7.95
N ILE A 52 -16.52 -0.90 -7.93
CA ILE A 52 -15.57 0.06 -7.40
C ILE A 52 -15.02 0.89 -8.56
N SER A 53 -14.94 2.20 -8.41
CA SER A 53 -14.31 3.06 -9.42
C SER A 53 -12.84 2.68 -9.61
N SER A 54 -12.35 2.75 -10.84
CA SER A 54 -10.95 2.46 -11.13
C SER A 54 -10.29 3.51 -12.02
N CYS A 55 -8.97 3.69 -11.86
CA CYS A 55 -8.20 4.65 -12.63
C CYS A 55 -6.86 4.06 -13.06
N LEU A 56 -6.51 4.23 -14.34
CA LEU A 56 -5.18 3.89 -14.85
C LEU A 56 -4.27 5.13 -14.81
N ILE A 57 -3.19 5.05 -14.04
CA ILE A 57 -2.14 6.07 -13.96
C ILE A 57 -1.14 5.79 -15.08
N LYS A 58 -1.27 6.48 -16.23
CA LYS A 58 -0.46 6.24 -17.43
C LYS A 58 -0.01 7.55 -18.09
N GLY A 59 1.11 7.49 -18.80
CA GLY A 59 1.66 8.61 -19.57
C GLY A 59 2.72 9.39 -18.82
N ASN A 60 2.81 10.69 -19.06
CA ASN A 60 3.74 11.57 -18.35
C ASN A 60 3.43 11.53 -16.84
N PRO A 61 4.39 11.20 -15.99
CA PRO A 61 4.14 11.05 -14.56
C PRO A 61 3.48 12.28 -13.92
N LYS A 62 3.95 13.49 -14.23
CA LYS A 62 3.41 14.73 -13.67
C LYS A 62 1.93 14.89 -14.01
N GLU A 63 1.60 14.83 -15.30
CA GLU A 63 0.20 14.97 -15.76
C GLU A 63 -0.70 13.86 -15.22
N ALA A 64 -0.19 12.62 -15.14
CA ALA A 64 -0.96 11.49 -14.63
C ALA A 64 -1.31 11.68 -13.14
N PHE A 65 -0.38 12.20 -12.34
CA PHE A 65 -0.64 12.48 -10.94
C PHE A 65 -1.48 13.75 -10.72
N GLU A 66 -1.38 14.76 -11.59
CA GLU A 66 -2.29 15.92 -11.58
C GLU A 66 -3.74 15.49 -11.85
N LYS A 67 -3.96 14.63 -12.85
CA LYS A 67 -5.28 14.03 -13.11
C LYS A 67 -5.79 13.17 -11.95
N LEU A 68 -4.89 12.39 -11.33
CA LEU A 68 -5.23 11.64 -10.12
C LEU A 68 -5.67 12.57 -9.00
N LEU A 69 -4.93 13.68 -8.74
CA LEU A 69 -5.26 14.64 -7.69
C LEU A 69 -6.66 15.24 -7.90
N LEU A 70 -6.98 15.64 -9.13
CA LEU A 70 -8.32 16.14 -9.46
C LEU A 70 -9.41 15.09 -9.20
N LEU A 71 -9.16 13.83 -9.56
CA LEU A 71 -10.11 12.74 -9.36
C LEU A 71 -10.35 12.45 -7.87
N ILE A 72 -9.28 12.33 -7.07
CA ILE A 72 -9.41 12.04 -5.63
C ILE A 72 -10.09 13.20 -4.87
N LYS A 73 -9.85 14.44 -5.26
CA LYS A 73 -10.58 15.62 -4.74
C LYS A 73 -12.06 15.58 -5.12
N LYS A 74 -12.39 15.29 -6.39
CA LYS A 74 -13.78 15.16 -6.87
C LYS A 74 -14.54 14.09 -6.10
N LEU A 75 -13.90 12.96 -5.81
CA LEU A 75 -14.48 11.84 -5.05
C LEU A 75 -14.47 12.09 -3.53
N LYS A 76 -13.87 13.18 -3.08
CA LYS A 76 -13.70 13.53 -1.65
C LYS A 76 -13.00 12.42 -0.89
N ILE A 77 -11.89 11.92 -1.43
CA ILE A 77 -11.06 10.89 -0.79
C ILE A 77 -10.37 11.49 0.43
N ASP A 78 -10.49 10.83 1.58
CA ASP A 78 -9.87 11.25 2.84
C ASP A 78 -8.43 10.72 2.97
N TYR A 79 -8.19 9.46 2.55
CA TYR A 79 -6.88 8.81 2.67
C TYR A 79 -6.48 8.08 1.40
N LEU A 80 -5.17 8.04 1.14
CA LEU A 80 -4.56 7.21 0.11
C LEU A 80 -3.86 6.02 0.78
N VAL A 81 -4.02 4.82 0.22
CA VAL A 81 -3.38 3.61 0.73
C VAL A 81 -2.56 2.97 -0.39
N LEU A 82 -1.25 2.86 -0.19
CA LEU A 82 -0.33 2.25 -1.14
C LEU A 82 -0.25 0.74 -0.90
N CYS A 83 -0.69 -0.03 -1.87
CA CYS A 83 -0.80 -1.49 -1.83
C CYS A 83 0.25 -2.13 -2.76
N GLY A 84 1.53 -1.90 -2.51
CA GLY A 84 2.60 -2.26 -3.43
C GLY A 84 2.60 -1.38 -4.68
N PHE A 85 2.47 -0.08 -4.49
CA PHE A 85 2.57 0.92 -5.54
C PHE A 85 4.01 1.36 -5.72
N LEU A 86 4.55 1.27 -6.95
CA LEU A 86 5.99 1.40 -7.21
C LEU A 86 6.43 2.78 -7.68
N LEU A 87 5.50 3.62 -8.13
CA LEU A 87 5.85 4.99 -8.52
C LEU A 87 5.99 5.85 -7.27
N LYS A 88 6.97 6.76 -7.30
CA LYS A 88 7.12 7.77 -6.24
C LYS A 88 5.90 8.70 -6.25
N ILE A 89 5.28 8.90 -5.10
CA ILE A 89 4.22 9.89 -4.95
C ILE A 89 4.85 11.29 -5.03
N PRO A 90 4.36 12.17 -5.91
CA PRO A 90 4.89 13.54 -6.02
C PRO A 90 4.64 14.37 -4.75
N GLU A 91 5.54 15.30 -4.50
CA GLU A 91 5.49 16.16 -3.31
C GLU A 91 4.18 16.96 -3.19
N PHE A 92 3.61 17.40 -4.33
CA PHE A 92 2.34 18.15 -4.30
C PHE A 92 1.16 17.28 -3.83
N ILE A 93 1.19 15.94 -4.03
CA ILE A 93 0.19 15.03 -3.46
C ILE A 93 0.49 14.79 -1.98
N ILE A 94 1.77 14.61 -1.61
CA ILE A 94 2.19 14.39 -0.21
C ILE A 94 1.79 15.59 0.64
N SER A 95 2.02 16.81 0.15
CA SER A 95 1.64 18.04 0.85
C SER A 95 0.12 18.17 1.06
N GLU A 96 -0.67 17.86 0.02
CA GLU A 96 -2.14 17.90 0.08
C GLU A 96 -2.72 16.83 1.01
N TYR A 97 -2.09 15.65 1.04
CA TYR A 97 -2.50 14.49 1.85
C TYR A 97 -1.50 14.20 2.99
N LYS A 98 -0.97 15.27 3.61
CA LYS A 98 -0.02 15.14 4.74
C LYS A 98 -0.63 14.29 5.85
N ASN A 99 0.10 13.26 6.29
CA ASN A 99 -0.36 12.25 7.26
C ASN A 99 -1.66 11.53 6.87
N LYS A 100 -1.95 11.45 5.57
CA LYS A 100 -3.13 10.76 5.01
C LYS A 100 -2.76 9.79 3.88
N ILE A 101 -1.47 9.51 3.70
CA ILE A 101 -0.99 8.50 2.77
C ILE A 101 -0.35 7.40 3.60
N ILE A 102 -0.92 6.20 3.56
CA ILE A 102 -0.48 5.03 4.31
C ILE A 102 0.17 4.04 3.35
N ASN A 103 1.38 3.55 3.66
CA ASN A 103 2.08 2.54 2.90
C ASN A 103 2.34 1.29 3.72
N ILE A 104 2.45 0.15 3.07
CA ILE A 104 2.97 -1.07 3.66
C ILE A 104 4.28 -1.46 2.97
N HIS A 105 5.31 -1.75 3.75
CA HIS A 105 6.61 -2.19 3.29
C HIS A 105 6.91 -3.62 3.79
N PRO A 106 7.38 -4.54 2.94
CA PRO A 106 7.54 -5.96 3.28
C PRO A 106 8.82 -6.29 4.03
N SER A 107 9.27 -5.39 4.92
CA SER A 107 10.35 -5.62 5.86
C SER A 107 10.15 -4.84 7.16
N LEU A 108 11.05 -5.03 8.12
CA LEU A 108 11.12 -4.24 9.35
C LEU A 108 11.97 -2.99 9.11
N LEU A 109 11.34 -1.88 8.76
CA LEU A 109 12.04 -0.59 8.58
C LEU A 109 12.77 -0.18 9.88
N PRO A 110 13.90 0.51 9.76
CA PRO A 110 14.49 1.09 8.55
C PRO A 110 15.31 0.11 7.69
N LYS A 111 15.50 -1.14 8.11
CA LYS A 111 16.24 -2.14 7.34
C LYS A 111 15.50 -2.51 6.06
N HIS A 112 16.28 -2.69 4.98
CA HIS A 112 15.77 -3.12 3.67
C HIS A 112 14.66 -2.23 3.10
N GLY A 113 14.66 -0.92 3.46
CA GLY A 113 13.82 0.12 2.88
C GLY A 113 14.59 1.03 1.93
N GLY A 114 13.88 1.99 1.31
CA GLY A 114 14.44 3.01 0.46
C GLY A 114 14.37 2.72 -1.04
N LYS A 115 14.96 3.62 -1.84
CA LYS A 115 14.87 3.57 -3.31
C LYS A 115 15.33 2.22 -3.87
N GLY A 116 14.46 1.57 -4.65
CA GLY A 116 14.76 0.28 -5.29
C GLY A 116 14.43 -0.96 -4.46
N MET A 117 14.06 -0.79 -3.18
CA MET A 117 13.69 -1.88 -2.27
C MET A 117 12.19 -2.15 -2.34
N TYR A 118 11.79 -3.09 -3.20
CA TYR A 118 10.39 -3.50 -3.38
C TYR A 118 10.28 -4.95 -3.85
N GLY A 119 9.17 -5.58 -3.56
CA GLY A 119 8.82 -6.94 -3.98
C GLY A 119 9.90 -7.95 -3.62
N SER A 120 10.26 -8.84 -4.54
CA SER A 120 11.25 -9.90 -4.32
C SER A 120 12.65 -9.39 -3.97
N LYS A 121 12.99 -8.13 -4.33
CA LYS A 121 14.30 -7.54 -3.99
C LYS A 121 14.48 -7.42 -2.49
N VAL A 122 13.42 -7.06 -1.76
CA VAL A 122 13.44 -6.96 -0.29
C VAL A 122 13.73 -8.33 0.32
N HIS A 123 12.99 -9.36 -0.08
CA HIS A 123 13.15 -10.71 0.47
C HIS A 123 14.53 -11.28 0.17
N LYS A 124 15.05 -11.08 -1.06
CA LYS A 124 16.42 -11.45 -1.42
C LYS A 124 17.46 -10.73 -0.56
N ALA A 125 17.29 -9.44 -0.31
CA ALA A 125 18.20 -8.66 0.52
C ALA A 125 18.20 -9.13 1.99
N VAL A 126 17.01 -9.46 2.54
CA VAL A 126 16.88 -10.04 3.88
C VAL A 126 17.70 -11.32 4.01
N LEU A 127 17.58 -12.25 3.03
CA LEU A 127 18.30 -13.52 3.05
C LEU A 127 19.79 -13.33 2.82
N LEU A 128 20.21 -12.48 1.86
CA LEU A 128 21.61 -12.19 1.59
C LEU A 128 22.35 -11.58 2.79
N ASN A 129 21.65 -10.79 3.60
CA ASN A 129 22.18 -10.22 4.83
C ASN A 129 22.11 -11.15 6.04
N ASN A 130 21.76 -12.45 5.83
CA ASN A 130 21.65 -13.44 6.89
C ASN A 130 20.78 -12.99 8.07
N GLU A 131 19.75 -12.19 7.81
CA GLU A 131 18.81 -11.76 8.84
C GLU A 131 18.09 -12.97 9.45
N LYS A 132 17.86 -12.93 10.74
CA LYS A 132 17.09 -13.98 11.44
C LYS A 132 15.60 -13.66 11.49
N THR A 133 15.26 -12.42 11.17
CA THR A 133 13.88 -11.93 11.22
C THR A 133 13.61 -10.98 10.05
N SER A 134 12.38 -11.03 9.53
CA SER A 134 11.79 -10.05 8.63
C SER A 134 10.44 -9.60 9.20
N GLY A 135 9.58 -9.05 8.39
CA GLY A 135 8.25 -8.66 8.81
C GLY A 135 7.60 -7.68 7.86
N ILE A 136 6.63 -6.95 8.38
CA ILE A 136 5.95 -5.86 7.69
C ILE A 136 6.07 -4.58 8.49
N THR A 137 6.10 -3.45 7.80
CA THR A 137 5.99 -2.11 8.38
C THR A 137 4.87 -1.35 7.67
N VAL A 138 3.91 -0.86 8.43
CA VAL A 138 2.93 0.14 7.97
C VAL A 138 3.39 1.50 8.46
N HIS A 139 3.42 2.49 7.57
CA HIS A 139 3.92 3.82 7.89
C HIS A 139 3.21 4.91 7.07
N PHE A 140 3.24 6.13 7.54
CA PHE A 140 2.88 7.27 6.71
C PHE A 140 3.93 7.52 5.63
N VAL A 141 3.51 8.03 4.48
CA VAL A 141 4.41 8.43 3.39
C VAL A 141 4.81 9.88 3.57
N ASN A 142 6.12 10.14 3.40
CA ASN A 142 6.72 11.45 3.29
C ASN A 142 7.54 11.56 1.97
N GLU A 143 8.31 12.62 1.82
CA GLU A 143 9.10 12.91 0.61
C GLU A 143 10.24 11.92 0.38
N GLU A 144 10.69 11.20 1.43
CA GLU A 144 11.73 10.19 1.37
C GLU A 144 11.13 8.77 1.34
N TYR A 145 11.72 7.89 0.52
CA TYR A 145 11.27 6.49 0.46
C TYR A 145 11.39 5.80 1.82
N ASP A 146 10.29 5.24 2.30
CA ASP A 146 10.18 4.37 3.48
C ASP A 146 10.68 4.99 4.79
N LYS A 147 10.68 6.35 4.91
CA LYS A 147 11.14 7.09 6.09
C LYS A 147 10.05 7.84 6.86
N GLY A 148 8.80 7.69 6.47
CA GLY A 148 7.69 8.29 7.20
C GLY A 148 7.44 7.62 8.56
N THR A 149 6.63 8.26 9.39
CA THR A 149 6.29 7.78 10.73
C THR A 149 5.73 6.37 10.70
N ILE A 150 6.34 5.46 11.44
CA ILE A 150 5.90 4.07 11.57
C ILE A 150 4.61 4.02 12.40
N LEU A 151 3.59 3.38 11.85
CA LEU A 151 2.29 3.15 12.49
C LEU A 151 2.23 1.77 13.15
N PHE A 152 2.81 0.77 12.48
CA PHE A 152 2.76 -0.61 12.95
C PHE A 152 3.89 -1.44 12.36
N GLN A 153 4.40 -2.38 13.14
CA GLN A 153 5.31 -3.41 12.66
C GLN A 153 4.91 -4.78 13.18
N LYS A 154 5.03 -5.80 12.34
CA LYS A 154 4.90 -7.20 12.76
C LYS A 154 6.10 -8.00 12.33
N LYS A 155 6.78 -8.60 13.30
CA LYS A 155 7.95 -9.47 13.09
C LYS A 155 7.54 -10.85 12.59
N TYR A 156 8.36 -11.39 11.70
CA TYR A 156 8.38 -12.78 11.23
C TYR A 156 9.75 -13.37 11.47
N THR A 157 9.84 -14.52 12.13
CA THR A 157 11.11 -15.26 12.35
C THR A 157 11.35 -16.19 11.17
N LEU A 158 12.51 -16.08 10.52
CA LEU A 158 12.87 -16.91 9.37
C LEU A 158 13.20 -18.34 9.82
N SER A 159 12.81 -19.31 9.01
CA SER A 159 13.28 -20.69 9.15
C SER A 159 14.69 -20.86 8.59
N SER A 160 15.37 -21.96 8.94
CA SER A 160 16.71 -22.25 8.42
C SER A 160 16.73 -22.53 6.91
N PHE A 161 15.59 -22.89 6.34
CA PHE A 161 15.42 -23.25 4.92
C PHE A 161 14.59 -22.24 4.15
N GLU A 162 14.53 -20.96 4.64
CA GLU A 162 13.74 -19.93 4.02
C GLU A 162 14.29 -19.54 2.63
N THR A 163 13.41 -19.51 1.64
CA THR A 163 13.72 -18.97 0.30
C THR A 163 13.05 -17.60 0.13
N ALA A 164 13.46 -16.83 -0.88
CA ALA A 164 12.83 -15.55 -1.16
C ALA A 164 11.33 -15.71 -1.51
N GLU A 165 10.97 -16.81 -2.15
CA GLU A 165 9.60 -17.14 -2.53
C GLU A 165 8.76 -17.53 -1.30
N SER A 166 9.28 -18.39 -0.41
CA SER A 166 8.58 -18.78 0.82
C SER A 166 8.41 -17.58 1.75
N LEU A 167 9.45 -16.76 1.90
CA LEU A 167 9.40 -15.53 2.66
C LEU A 167 8.36 -14.55 2.09
N ALA A 168 8.32 -14.37 0.76
CA ALA A 168 7.32 -13.51 0.13
C ALA A 168 5.89 -13.96 0.45
N ILE A 169 5.62 -15.26 0.43
CA ILE A 169 4.31 -15.84 0.78
C ILE A 169 3.98 -15.59 2.26
N ALA A 170 4.94 -15.79 3.14
CA ALA A 170 4.76 -15.57 4.58
C ALA A 170 4.49 -14.09 4.90
N ILE A 171 5.26 -13.19 4.31
CA ILE A 171 5.09 -11.75 4.48
C ILE A 171 3.73 -11.29 3.91
N GLN A 172 3.33 -11.76 2.73
CA GLN A 172 2.01 -11.44 2.16
C GLN A 172 0.87 -11.88 3.08
N LYS A 173 0.97 -13.03 3.75
CA LYS A 173 -0.02 -13.46 4.74
C LYS A 173 -0.10 -12.49 5.92
N LEU A 174 1.03 -11.95 6.38
CA LEU A 174 1.04 -10.91 7.43
C LEU A 174 0.42 -9.61 6.94
N GLU A 175 0.74 -9.17 5.71
CA GLU A 175 0.12 -8.00 5.09
C GLU A 175 -1.41 -8.15 5.07
N HIS A 176 -1.92 -9.24 4.52
CA HIS A 176 -3.35 -9.50 4.43
C HIS A 176 -4.04 -9.54 5.79
N LYS A 177 -3.36 -10.09 6.81
CA LYS A 177 -3.90 -10.21 8.16
C LYS A 177 -3.97 -8.87 8.89
N TYR A 178 -2.93 -8.04 8.79
CA TYR A 178 -2.78 -6.87 9.66
C TYR A 178 -3.09 -5.55 8.97
N PHE A 179 -2.81 -5.41 7.67
CA PHE A 179 -2.91 -4.10 7.01
C PHE A 179 -4.31 -3.50 7.06
N PRO A 180 -5.41 -4.23 6.80
CA PRO A 180 -6.76 -3.64 6.89
C PRO A 180 -7.09 -3.12 8.29
N SER A 181 -6.76 -3.86 9.35
CA SER A 181 -7.03 -3.44 10.73
C SER A 181 -6.17 -2.25 11.17
N VAL A 182 -4.92 -2.17 10.70
CA VAL A 182 -4.04 -1.00 10.96
C VAL A 182 -4.58 0.24 10.25
N ILE A 183 -5.08 0.11 9.00
CA ILE A 183 -5.74 1.22 8.30
C ILE A 183 -6.95 1.72 9.12
N LEU A 184 -7.81 0.81 9.57
CA LEU A 184 -8.98 1.16 10.39
C LEU A 184 -8.58 1.92 11.65
N GLN A 185 -7.62 1.37 12.40
CA GLN A 185 -7.12 2.01 13.62
C GLN A 185 -6.53 3.38 13.33
N THR A 186 -5.63 3.49 12.34
CA THR A 186 -4.98 4.76 11.98
C THR A 186 -6.00 5.85 11.62
N ILE A 187 -7.05 5.49 10.88
CA ILE A 187 -8.09 6.44 10.47
C ILE A 187 -8.94 6.85 11.68
N ASN A 188 -9.23 5.94 12.60
CA ASN A 188 -10.01 6.24 13.80
C ASN A 188 -9.22 7.09 14.82
N ASP A 189 -7.91 6.84 14.98
CA ASP A 189 -7.06 7.55 15.94
C ASP A 189 -6.71 8.99 15.52
N ASN A 190 -6.89 9.34 14.23
CA ASN A 190 -6.62 10.69 13.70
C ASN A 190 -7.86 11.61 13.72
N TYR A 191 -8.73 11.44 14.69
CA TYR A 191 -9.90 12.31 14.98
C TYR A 191 -9.67 13.15 16.20
#